data_cf40542ed672277e65c77e8554d8c49d
#
_entry.id   cf40542ed672277e65c77e8554d8c49d
#
_cell.length_a   1.000
_cell.length_b   1.000
_cell.length_c   1.000
_cell.angle_alpha   90.00
_cell.angle_beta   90.00
_cell.angle_gamma   90.00
#
_symmetry.space_group_name_H-M   'P 1'
#
loop_
_entity.id
_entity.type
_entity.pdbx_description
1 polymer ?
#
loop_
_entity_poly.entity_id
_entity_poly.type
_entity_poly.pdbx_seq_one_letter_code
_entity_poly.pdbx_strand_id
1 'polypeptide(L)'
;RDNPLEILDLDKSFSTLKENLTRDRYLEELIEKLLLNNPHRVNYELKPQIDLNEKKNKEIKELLVKKTNDLTDEDKIKINLLAKNLEKRQEFEDDPDILPKVTVSDIPLTREYPSAIQSQSKSANKDYFYQTGTNGLVYHSLIYPCEGLTIKQLETSRIYSELLTDLGLGNKSFEEIQRRQASITGGIGASFVLVPGDNGDSKKLALKISSNCLEENANAMQDLMIETICNANFNNPKRIKEIVEFSSADAEKSLTQGGHSLAMSSAAAQISQRAATNELISGLTYVNKLKDLRDSLTNNDNLDNYLASLTDIQKLISKTPLYSFTASSLDQKSLNLGIPDY
;
A
#
# COMPACT_ATOMS: atom_id res chain seq x y z
N ARG A 1 -3.52 8.03 -35.11
CA ARG A 1 -4.39 7.08 -34.37
C ARG A 1 -5.81 7.63 -34.49
N ASP A 2 -6.69 6.87 -35.07
CA ASP A 2 -7.98 7.39 -35.54
C ASP A 2 -9.01 7.55 -34.42
N ASN A 3 -8.89 6.83 -33.30
CA ASN A 3 -9.82 6.93 -32.17
C ASN A 3 -9.05 6.90 -30.82
N PRO A 4 -8.99 8.02 -30.09
CA PRO A 4 -8.31 8.07 -28.80
C PRO A 4 -9.02 7.24 -27.71
N LEU A 5 -10.30 6.90 -27.89
CA LEU A 5 -11.07 6.09 -26.94
C LEU A 5 -10.81 4.59 -27.09
N GLU A 6 -10.17 4.14 -28.16
CA GLU A 6 -9.86 2.72 -28.37
C GLU A 6 -8.94 2.15 -27.28
N ILE A 7 -8.14 3.00 -26.64
CA ILE A 7 -7.27 2.61 -25.51
C ILE A 7 -8.09 2.19 -24.27
N LEU A 8 -9.32 2.67 -24.15
CA LEU A 8 -10.20 2.39 -23.02
C LEU A 8 -10.98 1.07 -23.19
N ASP A 9 -11.00 0.51 -24.40
CA ASP A 9 -11.62 -0.79 -24.68
C ASP A 9 -10.64 -1.93 -24.35
N LEU A 10 -10.50 -2.21 -23.05
CA LEU A 10 -9.62 -3.27 -22.55
C LEU A 10 -10.12 -4.66 -22.94
N ASP A 11 -11.44 -4.89 -22.95
CA ASP A 11 -12.02 -6.20 -23.23
C ASP A 11 -11.70 -6.64 -24.66
N LYS A 12 -11.80 -5.74 -25.63
CA LYS A 12 -11.39 -5.98 -27.01
C LYS A 12 -9.90 -6.28 -27.11
N SER A 13 -9.08 -5.52 -26.39
CA SER A 13 -7.63 -5.70 -26.39
C SER A 13 -7.24 -7.05 -25.79
N PHE A 14 -7.87 -7.46 -24.67
CA PHE A 14 -7.65 -8.76 -24.06
C PHE A 14 -8.12 -9.93 -24.93
N SER A 15 -9.29 -9.81 -25.56
CA SER A 15 -9.81 -10.82 -26.48
C SER A 15 -8.85 -11.02 -27.65
N THR A 16 -8.38 -9.93 -28.26
CA THR A 16 -7.38 -9.97 -29.35
C THR A 16 -6.06 -10.59 -28.88
N LEU A 17 -5.60 -10.27 -27.66
CA LEU A 17 -4.39 -10.88 -27.09
C LEU A 17 -4.57 -12.39 -26.89
N LYS A 18 -5.69 -12.83 -26.30
CA LYS A 18 -6.02 -14.26 -26.09
C LYS A 18 -6.02 -15.02 -27.42
N GLU A 19 -6.64 -14.47 -28.47
CA GLU A 19 -6.63 -15.07 -29.81
C GLU A 19 -5.20 -15.18 -30.35
N ASN A 20 -4.40 -14.14 -30.23
CA ASN A 20 -3.03 -14.13 -30.72
C ASN A 20 -2.14 -15.14 -29.97
N LEU A 21 -2.36 -15.33 -28.66
CA LEU A 21 -1.61 -16.31 -27.84
C LEU A 21 -1.88 -17.77 -28.23
N THR A 22 -2.94 -18.05 -29.01
CA THR A 22 -3.17 -19.40 -29.57
C THR A 22 -2.19 -19.75 -30.70
N ARG A 23 -1.53 -18.74 -31.29
CA ARG A 23 -0.50 -18.94 -32.31
C ARG A 23 0.81 -19.33 -31.65
N ASP A 24 1.46 -20.35 -32.22
CA ASP A 24 2.79 -20.74 -31.77
C ASP A 24 3.79 -19.58 -31.93
N ARG A 25 4.66 -19.39 -30.94
CA ARG A 25 5.74 -18.38 -30.93
C ARG A 25 5.30 -16.91 -31.06
N TYR A 26 4.05 -16.57 -30.79
CA TYR A 26 3.58 -15.19 -30.92
C TYR A 26 4.35 -14.18 -30.04
N LEU A 27 4.65 -14.55 -28.80
CA LEU A 27 5.38 -13.66 -27.87
C LEU A 27 6.84 -13.54 -28.27
N GLU A 28 7.48 -14.62 -28.70
CA GLU A 28 8.86 -14.60 -29.19
C GLU A 28 8.99 -13.71 -30.42
N GLU A 29 8.06 -13.82 -31.38
CA GLU A 29 8.03 -12.95 -32.56
C GLU A 29 7.87 -11.47 -32.19
N LEU A 30 7.05 -11.15 -31.20
CA LEU A 30 6.92 -9.79 -30.69
C LEU A 30 8.23 -9.30 -30.05
N ILE A 31 8.89 -10.14 -29.27
CA ILE A 31 10.19 -9.82 -28.66
C ILE A 31 11.23 -9.57 -29.75
N GLU A 32 11.31 -10.45 -30.75
CA GLU A 32 12.22 -10.29 -31.87
C GLU A 32 11.99 -8.96 -32.60
N LYS A 33 10.72 -8.68 -32.94
CA LYS A 33 10.35 -7.48 -33.69
C LYS A 33 10.50 -6.17 -32.91
N LEU A 34 10.01 -6.15 -31.65
CA LEU A 34 9.90 -4.91 -30.88
C LEU A 34 11.13 -4.61 -30.04
N LEU A 35 11.88 -5.64 -29.62
CA LEU A 35 13.03 -5.48 -28.73
C LEU A 35 14.35 -5.81 -29.42
N LEU A 36 14.49 -6.98 -30.04
CA LEU A 36 15.80 -7.43 -30.55
C LEU A 36 16.16 -6.74 -31.87
N ASN A 37 15.23 -6.66 -32.81
CA ASN A 37 15.43 -6.10 -34.15
C ASN A 37 14.97 -4.65 -34.26
N ASN A 38 14.69 -3.98 -33.14
CA ASN A 38 14.27 -2.57 -33.14
C ASN A 38 15.51 -1.64 -33.36
N PRO A 39 15.54 -0.89 -34.46
CA PRO A 39 16.64 0.06 -34.69
C PRO A 39 16.59 1.28 -33.76
N HIS A 40 15.44 1.63 -33.20
CA HIS A 40 15.28 2.69 -32.20
C HIS A 40 15.68 2.18 -30.80
N ARG A 41 16.96 1.88 -30.63
CA ARG A 41 17.52 1.44 -29.36
C ARG A 41 18.48 2.49 -28.84
N VAL A 42 18.31 2.90 -27.58
CA VAL A 42 19.22 3.75 -26.84
C VAL A 42 19.71 2.98 -25.62
N ASN A 43 21.03 2.87 -25.50
CA ASN A 43 21.65 2.41 -24.26
C ASN A 43 21.95 3.62 -23.39
N TYR A 44 21.38 3.65 -22.20
CA TYR A 44 21.59 4.72 -21.24
C TYR A 44 22.25 4.16 -20.00
N GLU A 45 23.41 4.71 -19.63
CA GLU A 45 24.12 4.35 -18.41
C GLU A 45 24.04 5.52 -17.42
N LEU A 46 23.39 5.29 -16.29
CA LEU A 46 23.29 6.26 -15.21
C LEU A 46 24.37 5.96 -14.17
N LYS A 47 25.35 6.85 -14.04
CA LYS A 47 26.41 6.73 -13.04
C LYS A 47 26.14 7.69 -11.87
N PRO A 48 26.14 7.20 -10.61
CA PRO A 48 26.03 8.10 -9.46
C PRO A 48 27.28 9.00 -9.37
N GLN A 49 27.05 10.27 -9.08
CA GLN A 49 28.12 11.25 -8.92
C GLN A 49 27.84 12.09 -7.66
N ILE A 50 28.71 12.03 -6.68
CA ILE A 50 28.53 12.68 -5.37
C ILE A 50 28.51 14.21 -5.49
N ASP A 51 29.36 14.79 -6.33
CA ASP A 51 29.52 16.24 -6.52
C ASP A 51 28.65 16.83 -7.65
N LEU A 52 27.69 16.07 -8.18
CA LEU A 52 26.86 16.50 -9.31
C LEU A 52 26.08 17.79 -9.04
N ASN A 53 25.52 17.91 -7.83
CA ASN A 53 24.74 19.09 -7.44
C ASN A 53 25.64 20.33 -7.35
N GLU A 54 26.85 20.19 -6.81
CA GLU A 54 27.80 21.30 -6.71
C GLU A 54 28.23 21.79 -8.10
N LYS A 55 28.56 20.85 -9.00
CA LYS A 55 28.91 21.15 -10.40
C LYS A 55 27.78 21.88 -11.13
N LYS A 56 26.56 21.34 -11.05
CA LYS A 56 25.37 21.97 -11.66
C LYS A 56 25.12 23.38 -11.09
N ASN A 57 25.23 23.56 -9.80
CA ASN A 57 25.06 24.88 -9.18
C ASN A 57 26.14 25.88 -9.64
N LYS A 58 27.38 25.43 -9.81
CA LYS A 58 28.44 26.25 -10.35
C LYS A 58 28.18 26.66 -11.80
N GLU A 59 27.84 25.70 -12.66
CA GLU A 59 27.48 25.94 -14.06
C GLU A 59 26.28 26.90 -14.18
N ILE A 60 25.27 26.75 -13.38
CA ILE A 60 24.10 27.67 -13.34
C ILE A 60 24.53 29.07 -12.92
N LYS A 61 25.38 29.20 -11.90
CA LYS A 61 25.89 30.51 -11.47
C LYS A 61 26.69 31.20 -12.57
N GLU A 62 27.59 30.47 -13.23
CA GLU A 62 28.38 30.99 -14.36
C GLU A 62 27.49 31.42 -15.52
N LEU A 63 26.48 30.61 -15.87
CA LEU A 63 25.47 30.92 -16.88
C LEU A 63 24.68 32.19 -16.53
N LEU A 64 24.24 32.31 -15.27
CA LEU A 64 23.49 33.47 -14.79
C LEU A 64 24.33 34.75 -14.84
N VAL A 65 25.62 34.68 -14.43
CA VAL A 65 26.54 35.82 -14.52
C VAL A 65 26.71 36.25 -15.99
N LYS A 66 26.92 35.30 -16.88
CA LYS A 66 27.04 35.61 -18.32
C LYS A 66 25.78 36.28 -18.85
N LYS A 67 24.60 35.67 -18.60
CA LYS A 67 23.33 36.24 -19.04
C LYS A 67 23.06 37.62 -18.44
N THR A 68 23.38 37.82 -17.16
CA THR A 68 23.20 39.13 -16.51
C THR A 68 24.05 40.23 -17.13
N ASN A 69 25.31 39.90 -17.56
CA ASN A 69 26.18 40.84 -18.23
C ASN A 69 25.71 41.19 -19.64
N ASP A 70 24.97 40.28 -20.29
CA ASP A 70 24.44 40.49 -21.65
C ASP A 70 23.08 41.25 -21.63
N LEU A 71 22.45 41.50 -20.45
CA LEU A 71 21.19 42.20 -20.32
C LEU A 71 21.35 43.71 -20.57
N THR A 72 20.50 44.23 -21.43
CA THR A 72 20.34 45.69 -21.57
C THR A 72 19.53 46.28 -20.40
N ASP A 73 19.58 47.58 -20.20
CA ASP A 73 18.78 48.24 -19.18
C ASP A 73 17.25 48.09 -19.44
N GLU A 74 16.85 48.01 -20.73
CA GLU A 74 15.47 47.73 -21.10
C GLU A 74 15.06 46.30 -20.67
N ASP A 75 15.91 45.28 -20.80
CA ASP A 75 15.64 43.92 -20.38
C ASP A 75 15.51 43.82 -18.87
N LYS A 76 16.36 44.53 -18.12
CA LYS A 76 16.26 44.62 -16.67
C LYS A 76 14.93 45.20 -16.22
N ILE A 77 14.46 46.29 -16.88
CA ILE A 77 13.17 46.92 -16.61
C ILE A 77 12.04 45.92 -16.89
N LYS A 78 12.08 45.20 -18.04
CA LYS A 78 11.04 44.21 -18.37
C LYS A 78 11.02 43.05 -17.40
N ILE A 79 12.16 42.53 -16.96
CA ILE A 79 12.25 41.46 -15.96
C ILE A 79 11.66 41.93 -14.63
N ASN A 80 12.01 43.13 -14.17
CA ASN A 80 11.47 43.67 -12.93
C ASN A 80 9.94 43.96 -13.00
N LEU A 81 9.44 44.39 -14.16
CA LEU A 81 8.01 44.57 -14.36
C LEU A 81 7.27 43.20 -14.35
N LEU A 82 7.84 42.21 -15.01
CA LEU A 82 7.29 40.84 -15.01
C LEU A 82 7.26 40.26 -13.61
N ALA A 83 8.33 40.39 -12.83
CA ALA A 83 8.39 39.94 -11.45
C ALA A 83 7.31 40.60 -10.57
N LYS A 84 7.14 41.95 -10.67
CA LYS A 84 6.09 42.67 -9.96
C LYS A 84 4.66 42.26 -10.38
N ASN A 85 4.46 41.97 -11.66
CA ASN A 85 3.16 41.50 -12.15
C ASN A 85 2.85 40.11 -11.66
N LEU A 86 3.88 39.23 -11.60
CA LEU A 86 3.74 37.87 -11.04
C LEU A 86 3.41 37.93 -9.53
N GLU A 87 4.11 38.77 -8.76
CA GLU A 87 3.84 38.99 -7.34
C GLU A 87 2.40 39.44 -7.13
N LYS A 88 1.95 40.46 -7.87
CA LYS A 88 0.54 40.94 -7.81
C LYS A 88 -0.45 39.83 -8.18
N ARG A 89 -0.15 38.96 -9.15
CA ARG A 89 -1.03 37.86 -9.51
C ARG A 89 -1.06 36.79 -8.42
N GLN A 90 0.05 36.52 -7.74
CA GLN A 90 0.11 35.57 -6.62
C GLN A 90 -0.63 36.08 -5.38
N GLU A 91 -0.62 37.39 -5.14
CA GLU A 91 -1.35 38.01 -4.04
C GLU A 91 -2.84 38.26 -4.35
N PHE A 92 -3.22 38.18 -5.63
CA PHE A 92 -4.60 38.36 -6.05
C PHE A 92 -5.46 37.20 -5.60
N GLU A 93 -6.43 37.47 -4.77
CA GLU A 93 -7.48 36.52 -4.39
C GLU A 93 -8.53 36.46 -5.50
N ASP A 94 -8.65 35.29 -6.13
CA ASP A 94 -9.71 35.07 -7.12
C ASP A 94 -11.08 35.11 -6.42
N ASP A 95 -12.08 35.62 -7.09
CA ASP A 95 -13.44 35.67 -6.55
C ASP A 95 -13.98 34.25 -6.28
N PRO A 96 -14.19 33.87 -5.01
CA PRO A 96 -14.67 32.52 -4.68
C PRO A 96 -16.11 32.27 -5.18
N ASP A 97 -16.86 33.35 -5.55
CA ASP A 97 -18.24 33.25 -6.00
C ASP A 97 -18.36 32.75 -7.44
N ILE A 98 -17.26 32.71 -8.19
CA ILE A 98 -17.21 32.10 -9.54
C ILE A 98 -17.37 30.56 -9.48
N LEU A 99 -16.94 29.93 -8.37
CA LEU A 99 -17.04 28.49 -8.20
C LEU A 99 -18.42 28.10 -7.67
N PRO A 100 -18.96 26.94 -8.12
CA PRO A 100 -20.18 26.39 -7.54
C PRO A 100 -19.99 26.19 -6.03
N LYS A 101 -20.88 26.73 -5.23
CA LYS A 101 -20.84 26.62 -3.77
C LYS A 101 -21.71 25.48 -3.30
N VAL A 102 -21.13 24.63 -2.45
CA VAL A 102 -21.89 23.65 -1.68
C VAL A 102 -22.40 24.33 -0.41
N THR A 103 -23.71 24.36 -0.25
CA THR A 103 -24.38 24.91 0.93
C THR A 103 -24.83 23.81 1.88
N VAL A 104 -25.23 24.18 3.09
CA VAL A 104 -25.78 23.22 4.05
C VAL A 104 -27.02 22.48 3.50
N SER A 105 -27.79 23.14 2.61
CA SER A 105 -28.95 22.52 1.95
C SER A 105 -28.61 21.44 0.95
N ASP A 106 -27.39 21.40 0.44
CA ASP A 106 -26.91 20.38 -0.49
C ASP A 106 -26.44 19.11 0.24
N ILE A 107 -26.29 19.18 1.56
CA ILE A 107 -25.89 18.04 2.39
C ILE A 107 -27.15 17.24 2.73
N PRO A 108 -27.24 15.95 2.33
CA PRO A 108 -28.37 15.12 2.71
C PRO A 108 -28.45 14.96 4.22
N LEU A 109 -29.66 15.12 4.79
CA LEU A 109 -29.89 14.98 6.23
C LEU A 109 -29.53 13.61 6.80
N THR A 110 -29.61 12.60 5.96
CA THR A 110 -29.29 11.21 6.31
C THR A 110 -28.33 10.64 5.29
N ARG A 111 -27.30 9.94 5.77
CA ARG A 111 -26.43 9.17 4.92
C ARG A 111 -26.92 7.74 4.83
N GLU A 112 -27.24 7.29 3.63
CA GLU A 112 -27.52 5.88 3.40
C GLU A 112 -26.21 5.09 3.44
N TYR A 113 -26.17 4.08 4.30
CA TYR A 113 -25.08 3.11 4.36
C TYR A 113 -25.53 1.83 3.66
N PRO A 114 -24.66 1.20 2.85
CA PRO A 114 -24.99 -0.10 2.27
C PRO A 114 -25.32 -1.09 3.40
N SER A 115 -26.44 -1.78 3.27
CA SER A 115 -26.84 -2.81 4.21
C SER A 115 -26.08 -4.10 3.94
N ALA A 116 -25.43 -4.64 4.96
CA ALA A 116 -24.80 -5.94 4.86
C ALA A 116 -25.84 -7.06 5.03
N ILE A 117 -25.74 -8.11 4.23
CA ILE A 117 -26.35 -9.40 4.53
C ILE A 117 -25.43 -10.05 5.57
N GLN A 118 -25.95 -10.19 6.78
CA GLN A 118 -25.22 -10.83 7.86
C GLN A 118 -25.63 -12.28 7.96
N SER A 119 -24.66 -13.21 7.84
CA SER A 119 -24.83 -14.60 8.20
C SER A 119 -24.10 -14.88 9.52
N GLN A 120 -24.72 -15.63 10.40
CA GLN A 120 -24.06 -16.13 11.60
C GLN A 120 -23.51 -17.53 11.28
N SER A 121 -22.20 -17.68 11.43
CA SER A 121 -21.59 -19.01 11.54
C SER A 121 -22.11 -19.70 12.81
N LYS A 122 -21.97 -21.01 12.92
CA LYS A 122 -22.31 -21.81 14.12
C LYS A 122 -21.55 -21.37 15.38
N SER A 123 -20.51 -20.58 15.23
CA SER A 123 -19.73 -19.91 16.28
C SER A 123 -20.15 -18.43 16.41
N ALA A 124 -19.65 -17.72 17.40
CA ALA A 124 -19.88 -16.28 17.61
C ALA A 124 -19.33 -15.38 16.48
N ASN A 125 -18.75 -15.96 15.44
CA ASN A 125 -18.12 -15.30 14.31
C ASN A 125 -19.17 -14.78 13.34
N LYS A 126 -18.88 -13.66 12.64
CA LYS A 126 -19.86 -12.96 11.81
C LYS A 126 -19.31 -12.72 10.39
N ASP A 127 -20.10 -13.17 9.42
CA ASP A 127 -19.87 -12.89 8.01
C ASP A 127 -20.76 -11.71 7.59
N TYR A 128 -20.13 -10.72 6.95
CA TYR A 128 -20.79 -9.56 6.38
C TYR A 128 -20.59 -9.55 4.87
N PHE A 129 -21.68 -9.63 4.15
CA PHE A 129 -21.69 -9.58 2.70
C PHE A 129 -22.39 -8.31 2.21
N TYR A 130 -21.74 -7.56 1.33
CA TYR A 130 -22.25 -6.36 0.71
C TYR A 130 -22.43 -6.60 -0.78
N GLN A 131 -23.68 -6.76 -1.22
CA GLN A 131 -24.00 -6.81 -2.64
C GLN A 131 -23.98 -5.39 -3.19
N THR A 132 -23.01 -5.09 -4.04
CA THR A 132 -22.83 -3.75 -4.60
C THR A 132 -22.11 -3.84 -5.95
N GLY A 133 -22.22 -2.80 -6.77
CA GLY A 133 -21.55 -2.75 -8.07
C GLY A 133 -20.04 -2.69 -7.92
N THR A 134 -19.37 -3.80 -8.20
CA THR A 134 -17.91 -3.95 -8.14
C THR A 134 -17.26 -4.20 -9.50
N ASN A 135 -18.06 -4.18 -10.56
CA ASN A 135 -17.62 -4.36 -11.94
C ASN A 135 -16.78 -5.64 -12.16
N GLY A 136 -17.27 -6.77 -11.64
CA GLY A 136 -16.61 -8.08 -11.79
C GLY A 136 -15.47 -8.34 -10.83
N LEU A 137 -15.27 -7.47 -9.82
CA LEU A 137 -14.29 -7.68 -8.77
C LEU A 137 -14.95 -8.19 -7.49
N VAL A 138 -14.20 -8.98 -6.74
CA VAL A 138 -14.51 -9.40 -5.39
C VAL A 138 -13.50 -8.79 -4.43
N TYR A 139 -13.98 -8.08 -3.42
CA TYR A 139 -13.18 -7.59 -2.30
C TYR A 139 -13.46 -8.45 -1.08
N HIS A 140 -12.41 -8.97 -0.46
CA HIS A 140 -12.55 -9.82 0.71
C HIS A 140 -11.57 -9.43 1.82
N SER A 141 -12.03 -9.49 3.06
CA SER A 141 -11.20 -9.22 4.24
C SER A 141 -11.55 -10.20 5.36
N LEU A 142 -10.53 -10.75 5.99
CA LEU A 142 -10.64 -11.58 7.18
C LEU A 142 -9.95 -10.88 8.35
N ILE A 143 -10.58 -10.90 9.52
CA ILE A 143 -10.07 -10.26 10.73
C ILE A 143 -9.86 -11.32 11.80
N TYR A 144 -8.60 -11.53 12.18
CA TYR A 144 -8.18 -12.51 13.15
C TYR A 144 -7.87 -11.84 14.49
N PRO A 145 -8.51 -12.27 15.58
CA PRO A 145 -8.16 -11.80 16.92
C PRO A 145 -6.69 -12.06 17.22
N CYS A 146 -6.06 -11.10 17.87
CA CYS A 146 -4.70 -11.22 18.34
C CYS A 146 -4.65 -10.76 19.79
N GLU A 147 -4.58 -11.70 20.71
CA GLU A 147 -4.60 -11.43 22.15
C GLU A 147 -3.24 -11.77 22.78
N GLY A 148 -2.87 -11.02 23.81
CA GLY A 148 -1.69 -11.30 24.61
C GLY A 148 -0.35 -10.82 24.05
N LEU A 149 -0.35 -9.92 23.04
CA LEU A 149 0.88 -9.27 22.60
C LEU A 149 1.50 -8.45 23.72
N THR A 150 2.78 -8.66 23.94
CA THR A 150 3.60 -7.78 24.78
C THR A 150 3.82 -6.42 24.08
N ILE A 151 4.18 -5.39 24.86
CA ILE A 151 4.52 -4.06 24.30
C ILE A 151 5.60 -4.19 23.21
N LYS A 152 6.64 -4.99 23.46
CA LYS A 152 7.72 -5.24 22.49
C LYS A 152 7.22 -5.87 21.19
N GLN A 153 6.29 -6.81 21.25
CA GLN A 153 5.67 -7.42 20.07
C GLN A 153 4.74 -6.44 19.37
N LEU A 154 4.06 -5.57 20.10
CA LEU A 154 3.23 -4.51 19.53
C LEU A 154 4.07 -3.49 18.74
N GLU A 155 5.24 -3.10 19.25
CA GLU A 155 6.20 -2.21 18.56
C GLU A 155 6.67 -2.77 17.20
N THR A 156 6.68 -4.10 17.05
CA THR A 156 7.09 -4.79 15.81
C THR A 156 5.91 -5.35 15.00
N SER A 157 4.67 -5.13 15.44
CA SER A 157 3.48 -5.72 14.80
C SER A 157 3.28 -5.23 13.36
N ARG A 158 3.57 -3.97 13.06
CA ARG A 158 3.44 -3.45 11.70
C ARG A 158 4.43 -4.10 10.75
N ILE A 159 5.71 -4.17 11.11
CA ILE A 159 6.70 -4.84 10.26
C ILE A 159 6.41 -6.34 10.15
N TYR A 160 5.85 -6.97 11.18
CA TYR A 160 5.35 -8.34 11.10
C TYR A 160 4.27 -8.49 10.01
N SER A 161 3.31 -7.57 9.93
CA SER A 161 2.26 -7.63 8.91
C SER A 161 2.79 -7.41 7.48
N GLU A 162 3.83 -6.60 7.31
CA GLU A 162 4.54 -6.42 6.04
C GLU A 162 5.30 -7.71 5.65
N LEU A 163 5.98 -8.35 6.61
CA LEU A 163 6.68 -9.61 6.39
C LEU A 163 5.74 -10.74 5.95
N LEU A 164 4.52 -10.83 6.50
CA LEU A 164 3.55 -11.86 6.14
C LEU A 164 3.27 -11.93 4.64
N THR A 165 3.22 -10.80 3.96
CA THR A 165 2.84 -10.71 2.55
C THR A 165 4.03 -10.83 1.59
N ASP A 166 5.26 -10.73 2.11
CA ASP A 166 6.49 -10.68 1.32
C ASP A 166 7.46 -11.84 1.58
N LEU A 167 7.03 -12.83 2.36
CA LEU A 167 7.79 -14.06 2.62
C LEU A 167 7.21 -15.26 1.86
N GLY A 168 7.95 -16.37 1.86
CA GLY A 168 7.48 -17.67 1.40
C GLY A 168 6.42 -18.27 2.32
N LEU A 169 5.66 -19.25 1.84
CA LEU A 169 4.64 -19.97 2.60
C LEU A 169 4.97 -21.47 2.62
N GLY A 170 5.09 -22.05 3.81
CA GLY A 170 5.49 -23.43 3.96
C GLY A 170 6.85 -23.70 3.28
N ASN A 171 6.87 -24.59 2.29
CA ASN A 171 8.07 -24.93 1.53
C ASN A 171 8.25 -24.12 0.22
N LYS A 172 7.31 -23.20 -0.10
CA LYS A 172 7.38 -22.39 -1.31
C LYS A 172 8.19 -21.13 -1.06
N SER A 173 9.01 -20.76 -2.04
CA SER A 173 9.80 -19.53 -1.96
C SER A 173 8.94 -18.27 -2.06
N PHE A 174 9.49 -17.11 -1.69
CA PHE A 174 8.76 -15.85 -1.80
C PHE A 174 8.46 -15.48 -3.26
N GLU A 175 9.37 -15.82 -4.20
CA GLU A 175 9.16 -15.57 -5.62
C GLU A 175 8.01 -16.42 -6.20
N GLU A 176 7.88 -17.66 -5.74
CA GLU A 176 6.75 -18.52 -6.13
C GLU A 176 5.43 -17.97 -5.59
N ILE A 177 5.44 -17.51 -4.34
CA ILE A 177 4.24 -16.92 -3.71
C ILE A 177 3.86 -15.61 -4.36
N GLN A 178 4.81 -14.71 -4.64
CA GLN A 178 4.53 -13.46 -5.35
C GLN A 178 3.94 -13.70 -6.74
N ARG A 179 4.48 -14.67 -7.50
CA ARG A 179 3.90 -15.05 -8.80
C ARG A 179 2.48 -15.58 -8.65
N ARG A 180 2.22 -16.42 -7.63
CA ARG A 180 0.89 -16.94 -7.35
C ARG A 180 -0.07 -15.82 -6.94
N GLN A 181 0.33 -14.88 -6.07
CA GLN A 181 -0.46 -13.70 -5.72
C GLN A 181 -0.82 -12.89 -6.97
N ALA A 182 0.17 -12.55 -7.80
CA ALA A 182 -0.04 -11.76 -9.01
C ALA A 182 -0.95 -12.45 -10.05
N SER A 183 -1.01 -13.78 -10.08
CA SER A 183 -1.88 -14.52 -11.00
C SER A 183 -3.33 -14.67 -10.52
N ILE A 184 -3.58 -14.57 -9.21
CA ILE A 184 -4.89 -14.83 -8.60
C ILE A 184 -5.53 -13.55 -8.09
N THR A 185 -4.74 -12.60 -7.59
CA THR A 185 -5.22 -11.44 -6.82
C THR A 185 -4.69 -10.12 -7.37
N GLY A 186 -5.35 -9.02 -7.01
CA GLY A 186 -4.79 -7.66 -7.16
C GLY A 186 -3.77 -7.28 -6.09
N GLY A 187 -3.39 -8.22 -5.23
CA GLY A 187 -2.45 -8.09 -4.12
C GLY A 187 -3.09 -8.48 -2.78
N ILE A 188 -2.27 -8.96 -1.85
CA ILE A 188 -2.68 -9.28 -0.49
C ILE A 188 -2.04 -8.26 0.46
N GLY A 189 -2.87 -7.61 1.27
CA GLY A 189 -2.41 -6.70 2.32
C GLY A 189 -2.74 -7.21 3.70
N ALA A 190 -1.81 -7.05 4.64
CA ALA A 190 -2.04 -7.36 6.05
C ALA A 190 -1.77 -6.12 6.92
N SER A 191 -2.53 -5.95 7.99
CA SER A 191 -2.34 -4.83 8.92
C SER A 191 -2.99 -5.12 10.27
N PHE A 192 -2.40 -4.60 11.35
CA PHE A 192 -3.07 -4.64 12.65
C PHE A 192 -4.11 -3.52 12.75
N VAL A 193 -5.28 -3.87 13.25
CA VAL A 193 -6.43 -2.97 13.40
C VAL A 193 -7.04 -3.10 14.79
N LEU A 194 -7.67 -2.04 15.27
CA LEU A 194 -8.44 -2.07 16.50
C LEU A 194 -9.93 -2.31 16.17
N VAL A 195 -10.46 -3.42 16.60
CA VAL A 195 -11.86 -3.78 16.45
C VAL A 195 -12.66 -3.56 17.75
N PRO A 196 -13.99 -3.36 17.68
CA PRO A 196 -14.81 -3.29 18.89
C PRO A 196 -14.65 -4.57 19.72
N GLY A 197 -14.50 -4.42 21.04
CA GLY A 197 -14.58 -5.54 21.97
C GLY A 197 -16.02 -5.93 22.26
N ASP A 198 -16.20 -7.00 23.05
CA ASP A 198 -17.50 -7.61 23.30
C ASP A 198 -18.51 -6.67 23.96
N ASN A 199 -18.04 -5.70 24.75
CA ASN A 199 -18.87 -4.73 25.48
C ASN A 199 -18.97 -3.36 24.78
N GLY A 200 -18.52 -3.22 23.53
CA GLY A 200 -18.60 -1.99 22.76
C GLY A 200 -17.59 -0.89 23.15
N ASP A 201 -17.23 -0.76 24.41
CA ASP A 201 -16.34 0.28 24.92
C ASP A 201 -14.86 -0.10 24.85
N SER A 202 -14.53 -1.38 24.95
CA SER A 202 -13.17 -1.88 24.81
C SER A 202 -12.83 -2.08 23.34
N LYS A 203 -11.55 -1.87 22.99
CA LYS A 203 -11.01 -2.17 21.66
C LYS A 203 -10.05 -3.34 21.77
N LYS A 204 -10.21 -4.33 20.89
CA LYS A 204 -9.29 -5.47 20.78
C LYS A 204 -8.40 -5.30 19.57
N LEU A 205 -7.15 -5.68 19.70
CA LEU A 205 -6.22 -5.73 18.58
C LEU A 205 -6.53 -6.98 17.74
N ALA A 206 -6.52 -6.82 16.43
CA ALA A 206 -6.73 -7.89 15.48
C ALA A 206 -5.84 -7.72 14.26
N LEU A 207 -5.45 -8.83 13.63
CA LEU A 207 -4.79 -8.82 12.34
C LEU A 207 -5.85 -8.89 11.25
N LYS A 208 -5.90 -7.87 10.40
CA LYS A 208 -6.70 -7.84 9.18
C LYS A 208 -5.83 -8.29 8.01
N ILE A 209 -6.32 -9.26 7.23
CA ILE A 209 -5.81 -9.57 5.91
C ILE A 209 -6.88 -9.24 4.88
N SER A 210 -6.53 -8.62 3.77
CA SER A 210 -7.47 -8.20 2.74
C SER A 210 -6.87 -8.37 1.35
N SER A 211 -7.76 -8.67 0.40
CA SER A 211 -7.39 -8.83 -1.00
C SER A 211 -8.58 -8.49 -1.90
N ASN A 212 -8.30 -8.40 -3.19
CA ASN A 212 -9.31 -8.34 -4.25
C ASN A 212 -8.87 -9.20 -5.43
N CYS A 213 -9.86 -9.68 -6.19
CA CYS A 213 -9.61 -10.51 -7.36
C CYS A 213 -10.76 -10.41 -8.36
N LEU A 214 -10.60 -11.03 -9.52
CA LEU A 214 -11.72 -11.33 -10.41
C LEU A 214 -12.61 -12.41 -9.79
N GLU A 215 -13.90 -12.39 -10.10
CA GLU A 215 -14.91 -13.31 -9.54
C GLU A 215 -14.52 -14.78 -9.65
N GLU A 216 -13.93 -15.18 -10.77
CA GLU A 216 -13.47 -16.56 -11.02
C GLU A 216 -12.35 -17.04 -10.06
N ASN A 217 -11.61 -16.10 -9.46
CA ASN A 217 -10.50 -16.38 -8.57
C ASN A 217 -10.86 -16.30 -7.08
N ALA A 218 -12.12 -16.04 -6.75
CA ALA A 218 -12.54 -15.73 -5.38
C ALA A 218 -12.11 -16.76 -4.34
N ASN A 219 -12.35 -18.05 -4.59
CA ASN A 219 -11.98 -19.14 -3.67
C ASN A 219 -10.44 -19.27 -3.55
N ALA A 220 -9.74 -19.24 -4.69
CA ALA A 220 -8.27 -19.32 -4.71
C ALA A 220 -7.62 -18.14 -3.97
N MET A 221 -8.21 -16.96 -4.03
CA MET A 221 -7.80 -15.78 -3.26
C MET A 221 -7.97 -16.01 -1.76
N GLN A 222 -9.14 -16.48 -1.31
CA GLN A 222 -9.39 -16.76 0.11
C GLN A 222 -8.43 -17.81 0.65
N ASP A 223 -8.23 -18.91 -0.07
CA ASP A 223 -7.28 -19.97 0.31
C ASP A 223 -5.86 -19.40 0.49
N LEU A 224 -5.43 -18.55 -0.44
CA LEU A 224 -4.11 -17.92 -0.36
C LEU A 224 -4.00 -16.94 0.81
N MET A 225 -5.05 -16.18 1.12
CA MET A 225 -5.09 -15.31 2.30
C MET A 225 -4.96 -16.12 3.60
N ILE A 226 -5.65 -17.24 3.72
CA ILE A 226 -5.58 -18.14 4.86
C ILE A 226 -4.19 -18.77 4.97
N GLU A 227 -3.65 -19.26 3.86
CA GLU A 227 -2.30 -19.83 3.80
C GLU A 227 -1.25 -18.79 4.24
N THR A 228 -1.43 -17.52 3.87
CA THR A 228 -0.53 -16.42 4.26
C THR A 228 -0.51 -16.23 5.78
N ILE A 229 -1.65 -16.29 6.46
CA ILE A 229 -1.71 -16.18 7.93
C ILE A 229 -1.13 -17.41 8.61
N CYS A 230 -1.49 -18.61 8.14
CA CYS A 230 -1.18 -19.85 8.86
C CYS A 230 0.22 -20.39 8.60
N ASN A 231 0.76 -20.17 7.39
CA ASN A 231 1.94 -20.87 6.90
C ASN A 231 3.10 -19.95 6.51
N ALA A 232 3.10 -18.68 6.98
CA ALA A 232 4.22 -17.77 6.73
C ALA A 232 5.53 -18.39 7.21
N ASN A 233 6.55 -18.35 6.35
CA ASN A 233 7.84 -18.98 6.60
C ASN A 233 8.89 -17.93 6.98
N PHE A 234 9.21 -17.84 8.28
CA PHE A 234 10.22 -16.92 8.80
C PHE A 234 11.66 -17.45 8.71
N ASN A 235 11.91 -18.58 8.03
CA ASN A 235 13.25 -19.19 7.93
C ASN A 235 14.12 -18.59 6.81
N ASN A 236 13.85 -17.34 6.40
CA ASN A 236 14.68 -16.62 5.43
C ASN A 236 15.23 -15.33 6.05
N PRO A 237 16.28 -15.42 6.89
CA PRO A 237 16.84 -14.28 7.60
C PRO A 237 17.36 -13.17 6.66
N LYS A 238 17.89 -13.55 5.49
CA LYS A 238 18.36 -12.59 4.49
C LYS A 238 17.21 -11.73 3.99
N ARG A 239 16.12 -12.36 3.56
CA ARG A 239 14.95 -11.64 3.05
C ARG A 239 14.29 -10.76 4.12
N ILE A 240 14.23 -11.24 5.35
CA ILE A 240 13.71 -10.47 6.49
C ILE A 240 14.55 -9.21 6.73
N LYS A 241 15.88 -9.32 6.72
CA LYS A 241 16.77 -8.15 6.82
C LYS A 241 16.52 -7.14 5.70
N GLU A 242 16.44 -7.59 4.45
CA GLU A 242 16.16 -6.74 3.29
C GLU A 242 14.85 -5.96 3.45
N ILE A 243 13.77 -6.62 3.90
CA ILE A 243 12.48 -5.96 4.12
C ILE A 243 12.57 -4.94 5.26
N VAL A 244 13.20 -5.30 6.38
CA VAL A 244 13.37 -4.37 7.52
C VAL A 244 14.21 -3.15 7.13
N GLU A 245 15.29 -3.34 6.38
CA GLU A 245 16.13 -2.25 5.87
C GLU A 245 15.35 -1.32 4.95
N PHE A 246 14.61 -1.89 3.99
CA PHE A 246 13.78 -1.12 3.08
C PHE A 246 12.69 -0.33 3.81
N SER A 247 11.93 -0.99 4.68
CA SER A 247 10.84 -0.36 5.44
C SER A 247 11.37 0.73 6.39
N SER A 248 12.56 0.53 6.99
CA SER A 248 13.21 1.55 7.82
C SER A 248 13.62 2.78 7.01
N ALA A 249 14.21 2.59 5.83
CA ALA A 249 14.60 3.68 4.95
C ALA A 249 13.39 4.49 4.45
N ASP A 250 12.28 3.80 4.11
CA ASP A 250 11.05 4.45 3.68
C ASP A 250 10.36 5.22 4.83
N ALA A 251 10.34 4.64 6.02
CA ALA A 251 9.84 5.30 7.22
C ALA A 251 10.64 6.57 7.57
N GLU A 252 11.98 6.51 7.52
CA GLU A 252 12.83 7.68 7.74
C GLU A 252 12.59 8.77 6.70
N LYS A 253 12.43 8.42 5.43
CA LYS A 253 12.10 9.37 4.35
C LYS A 253 10.76 10.06 4.57
N SER A 254 9.78 9.35 5.12
CA SER A 254 8.44 9.88 5.37
C SER A 254 8.39 10.92 6.50
N LEU A 255 9.40 10.98 7.39
CA LEU A 255 9.45 11.91 8.52
C LEU A 255 9.37 13.38 8.09
N THR A 256 10.07 13.75 7.03
CA THR A 256 10.09 15.13 6.53
C THR A 256 8.78 15.53 5.85
N GLN A 257 8.06 14.58 5.27
CA GLN A 257 6.80 14.83 4.56
C GLN A 257 5.60 14.81 5.51
N GLY A 258 5.64 13.99 6.57
CA GLY A 258 4.54 13.73 7.49
C GLY A 258 4.74 14.30 8.91
N GLY A 259 5.71 15.18 9.14
CA GLY A 259 6.10 15.65 10.48
C GLY A 259 4.96 16.18 11.33
N HIS A 260 4.04 16.95 10.74
CA HIS A 260 2.86 17.45 11.46
C HIS A 260 1.91 16.33 11.91
N SER A 261 1.67 15.33 11.08
CA SER A 261 0.81 14.19 11.41
C SER A 261 1.43 13.32 12.51
N LEU A 262 2.74 13.12 12.48
CA LEU A 262 3.47 12.39 13.51
C LEU A 262 3.44 13.15 14.86
N ALA A 263 3.60 14.47 14.84
CA ALA A 263 3.49 15.29 16.04
C ALA A 263 2.09 15.25 16.65
N MET A 264 1.04 15.30 15.83
CA MET A 264 -0.35 15.15 16.26
C MET A 264 -0.63 13.76 16.85
N SER A 265 -0.13 12.70 16.22
CA SER A 265 -0.24 11.32 16.72
C SER A 265 0.41 11.19 18.08
N SER A 266 1.63 11.70 18.24
CA SER A 266 2.38 11.64 19.48
C SER A 266 1.72 12.43 20.61
N ALA A 267 1.14 13.61 20.31
CA ALA A 267 0.37 14.38 21.28
C ALA A 267 -0.92 13.64 21.71
N ALA A 268 -1.66 13.05 20.74
CA ALA A 268 -2.89 12.33 21.00
C ALA A 268 -2.65 11.04 21.83
N ALA A 269 -1.48 10.44 21.72
CA ALA A 269 -1.10 9.24 22.47
C ALA A 269 -1.10 9.44 23.99
N GLN A 270 -0.94 10.68 24.45
CA GLN A 270 -0.99 11.03 25.88
C GLN A 270 -2.42 11.13 26.44
N ILE A 271 -3.42 11.21 25.56
CA ILE A 271 -4.82 11.48 25.96
C ILE A 271 -5.68 10.21 25.79
N SER A 272 -5.34 9.32 24.86
CA SER A 272 -6.19 8.19 24.48
C SER A 272 -5.36 6.89 24.35
N GLN A 273 -5.83 5.82 24.99
CA GLN A 273 -5.22 4.49 24.84
C GLN A 273 -5.19 4.02 23.38
N ARG A 274 -6.23 4.33 22.60
CA ARG A 274 -6.28 4.03 21.17
C ARG A 274 -5.16 4.75 20.42
N ALA A 275 -4.97 6.04 20.71
CA ALA A 275 -3.93 6.83 20.07
C ALA A 275 -2.53 6.38 20.52
N ALA A 276 -2.37 5.96 21.78
CA ALA A 276 -1.13 5.36 22.28
C ALA A 276 -0.78 4.06 21.53
N THR A 277 -1.78 3.19 21.29
CA THR A 277 -1.59 1.99 20.48
C THR A 277 -1.19 2.35 19.04
N ASN A 278 -1.87 3.32 18.42
CA ASN A 278 -1.52 3.77 17.07
C ASN A 278 -0.11 4.36 16.99
N GLU A 279 0.32 5.09 18.02
CA GLU A 279 1.69 5.65 18.09
C GLU A 279 2.74 4.54 18.09
N LEU A 280 2.48 3.42 18.78
CA LEU A 280 3.38 2.26 18.81
C LEU A 280 3.45 1.52 17.47
N ILE A 281 2.39 1.51 16.68
CA ILE A 281 2.31 0.74 15.43
C ILE A 281 2.50 1.58 14.16
N SER A 282 2.40 2.92 14.23
CA SER A 282 2.49 3.76 13.03
C SER A 282 3.01 5.18 13.26
N GLY A 283 3.26 5.58 14.52
CA GLY A 283 3.75 6.90 14.86
C GLY A 283 5.27 7.02 14.88
N LEU A 284 5.77 8.11 15.46
CA LEU A 284 7.21 8.37 15.61
C LEU A 284 7.91 7.29 16.44
N THR A 285 7.22 6.75 17.45
CA THR A 285 7.72 5.63 18.27
C THR A 285 7.99 4.42 17.39
N TYR A 286 7.06 4.07 16.49
CA TYR A 286 7.28 2.98 15.52
C TYR A 286 8.52 3.21 14.66
N VAL A 287 8.68 4.41 14.09
CA VAL A 287 9.85 4.72 13.23
C VAL A 287 11.15 4.53 13.98
N ASN A 288 11.26 5.02 15.22
CA ASN A 288 12.44 4.86 16.05
C ASN A 288 12.72 3.37 16.37
N LYS A 289 11.68 2.61 16.72
CA LYS A 289 11.80 1.17 17.03
C LYS A 289 12.17 0.33 15.81
N LEU A 290 11.68 0.70 14.63
CA LEU A 290 12.05 0.03 13.38
C LEU A 290 13.52 0.28 13.04
N LYS A 291 14.02 1.48 13.30
CA LYS A 291 15.43 1.81 13.17
C LYS A 291 16.30 1.02 14.15
N ASP A 292 15.92 0.99 15.44
CA ASP A 292 16.61 0.19 16.47
C ASP A 292 16.63 -1.30 16.09
N LEU A 293 15.52 -1.82 15.56
CA LEU A 293 15.43 -3.18 15.06
C LEU A 293 16.41 -3.41 13.91
N ARG A 294 16.37 -2.59 12.85
CA ARG A 294 17.31 -2.69 11.72
C ARG A 294 18.77 -2.75 12.18
N ASP A 295 19.17 -1.84 13.07
CA ASP A 295 20.54 -1.75 13.56
C ASP A 295 20.90 -2.98 14.41
N SER A 296 19.96 -3.52 15.18
CA SER A 296 20.15 -4.72 16.00
C SER A 296 20.32 -6.00 15.19
N LEU A 297 19.70 -6.11 14.02
CA LEU A 297 19.74 -7.31 13.16
C LEU A 297 21.11 -7.53 12.48
N THR A 298 22.07 -6.65 12.67
CA THR A 298 23.46 -6.87 12.27
C THR A 298 24.13 -7.94 13.14
N ASN A 299 23.66 -8.13 14.37
CA ASN A 299 24.10 -9.17 15.29
C ASN A 299 23.26 -10.46 15.09
N ASN A 300 23.90 -11.62 14.96
CA ASN A 300 23.21 -12.90 14.72
C ASN A 300 22.33 -13.34 15.89
N ASP A 301 22.75 -13.16 17.13
CA ASP A 301 21.95 -13.54 18.32
C ASP A 301 20.65 -12.71 18.38
N ASN A 302 20.72 -11.43 18.03
CA ASN A 302 19.54 -10.56 17.96
C ASN A 302 18.61 -10.98 16.81
N LEU A 303 19.17 -11.39 15.68
CA LEU A 303 18.41 -11.90 14.55
C LEU A 303 17.64 -13.17 14.93
N ASP A 304 18.30 -14.15 15.55
CA ASP A 304 17.67 -15.41 15.96
C ASP A 304 16.55 -15.15 16.99
N ASN A 305 16.78 -14.25 17.94
CA ASN A 305 15.75 -13.82 18.89
C ASN A 305 14.56 -13.14 18.20
N TYR A 306 14.82 -12.35 17.15
CA TYR A 306 13.77 -11.71 16.39
C TYR A 306 12.94 -12.74 15.58
N LEU A 307 13.58 -13.70 14.91
CA LEU A 307 12.91 -14.78 14.19
C LEU A 307 12.02 -15.61 15.13
N ALA A 308 12.49 -15.91 16.34
CA ALA A 308 11.69 -16.57 17.37
C ALA A 308 10.48 -15.71 17.76
N SER A 309 10.66 -14.41 17.95
CA SER A 309 9.57 -13.47 18.25
C SER A 309 8.49 -13.42 17.16
N LEU A 310 8.86 -13.46 15.87
CA LEU A 310 7.90 -13.53 14.76
C LEU A 310 7.04 -14.80 14.84
N THR A 311 7.68 -15.93 15.15
CA THR A 311 6.99 -17.22 15.33
C THR A 311 6.03 -17.16 16.53
N ASP A 312 6.42 -16.49 17.61
CA ASP A 312 5.57 -16.34 18.79
C ASP A 312 4.38 -15.41 18.51
N ILE A 313 4.56 -14.32 17.75
CA ILE A 313 3.43 -13.49 17.29
C ILE A 313 2.44 -14.34 16.46
N GLN A 314 2.94 -15.17 15.55
CA GLN A 314 2.09 -16.05 14.72
C GLN A 314 1.23 -16.99 15.58
N LYS A 315 1.77 -17.52 16.70
CA LYS A 315 1.02 -18.40 17.63
C LYS A 315 -0.09 -17.66 18.38
N LEU A 316 0.05 -16.34 18.59
CA LEU A 316 -0.94 -15.52 19.29
C LEU A 316 -2.11 -15.10 18.39
N ILE A 317 -1.94 -15.20 17.06
CA ILE A 317 -2.99 -14.91 16.10
C ILE A 317 -3.93 -16.13 16.09
N SER A 318 -5.23 -15.90 16.32
CA SER A 318 -6.23 -16.96 16.23
C SER A 318 -6.21 -17.61 14.85
N LYS A 319 -6.44 -18.91 14.79
CA LYS A 319 -6.56 -19.62 13.52
C LYS A 319 -7.92 -19.37 12.86
N THR A 320 -8.94 -18.97 13.62
CA THR A 320 -10.28 -18.68 13.13
C THR A 320 -10.52 -17.18 13.11
N PRO A 321 -10.91 -16.58 11.99
CA PRO A 321 -11.24 -15.16 11.94
C PRO A 321 -12.50 -14.85 12.73
N LEU A 322 -12.54 -13.68 13.37
CA LEU A 322 -13.71 -13.19 14.12
C LEU A 322 -14.75 -12.60 13.17
N TYR A 323 -14.29 -11.92 12.14
CA TYR A 323 -15.12 -11.28 11.11
C TYR A 323 -14.62 -11.61 9.73
N SER A 324 -15.56 -11.79 8.79
CA SER A 324 -15.29 -11.68 7.36
C SER A 324 -16.12 -10.55 6.75
N PHE A 325 -15.55 -9.88 5.76
CA PHE A 325 -16.22 -8.84 4.98
C PHE A 325 -16.00 -9.12 3.52
N THR A 326 -17.10 -9.28 2.77
CA THR A 326 -17.05 -9.49 1.31
C THR A 326 -17.90 -8.45 0.63
N ALA A 327 -17.40 -7.87 -0.48
CA ALA A 327 -18.19 -7.02 -1.36
C ALA A 327 -18.05 -7.51 -2.81
N SER A 328 -19.17 -7.70 -3.51
CA SER A 328 -19.22 -8.18 -4.89
C SER A 328 -20.51 -7.76 -5.60
N SER A 329 -20.45 -7.77 -6.92
CA SER A 329 -21.65 -7.66 -7.80
C SER A 329 -22.50 -8.93 -7.77
N LEU A 330 -21.88 -10.09 -7.52
CA LEU A 330 -22.54 -11.39 -7.39
C LEU A 330 -23.33 -11.49 -6.09
N ASP A 331 -24.24 -12.44 -6.02
CA ASP A 331 -24.90 -12.79 -4.77
C ASP A 331 -23.97 -13.65 -3.87
N GLN A 332 -24.24 -13.65 -2.57
CA GLN A 332 -23.44 -14.35 -1.58
C GLN A 332 -23.33 -15.87 -1.85
N LYS A 333 -24.40 -16.49 -2.38
CA LYS A 333 -24.42 -17.95 -2.62
C LYS A 333 -23.51 -18.38 -3.76
N SER A 334 -23.28 -17.47 -4.72
CA SER A 334 -22.43 -17.74 -5.88
C SER A 334 -20.95 -17.75 -5.54
N LEU A 335 -20.51 -17.07 -4.47
CA LEU A 335 -19.10 -16.88 -4.16
C LEU A 335 -18.52 -17.91 -3.18
N ASN A 336 -19.32 -18.53 -2.36
CA ASN A 336 -18.87 -19.48 -1.31
C ASN A 336 -17.67 -18.97 -0.49
N LEU A 337 -17.67 -17.66 -0.18
CA LEU A 337 -16.66 -17.01 0.66
C LEU A 337 -17.21 -16.78 2.06
N GLY A 338 -16.34 -16.71 3.03
CA GLY A 338 -16.71 -16.45 4.42
C GLY A 338 -15.67 -16.94 5.41
N ILE A 339 -16.09 -17.15 6.63
CA ILE A 339 -15.26 -17.73 7.68
C ILE A 339 -15.16 -19.24 7.43
N PRO A 340 -13.93 -19.78 7.25
CA PRO A 340 -13.75 -21.19 7.00
C PRO A 340 -14.27 -22.02 8.19
N ASP A 341 -14.98 -23.09 7.91
CA ASP A 341 -15.31 -24.12 8.90
C ASP A 341 -14.07 -25.02 9.11
N TYR A 342 -13.39 -24.88 10.27
CA TYR A 342 -12.29 -25.76 10.68
C TYR A 342 -12.77 -26.90 11.59
#